data_454fce80993aa4edf41c8efff7042f93
#
_entry.id   454fce80993aa4edf41c8efff7042f93
#
_cell.length_a   1.000
_cell.length_b   1.000
_cell.length_c   1.000
_cell.angle_alpha   90.00
_cell.angle_beta   90.00
_cell.angle_gamma   90.00
#
_symmetry.space_group_name_H-M   'P 1'
#
loop_
_entity.id
_entity.type
_entity.pdbx_description
1 polymer ?
#
loop_
_entity_poly.entity_id
_entity_poly.type
_entity_poly.pdbx_seq_one_letter_code
_entity_poly.pdbx_strand_id
1 'polypeptide(L)'
;MPAWFYILRLKSGTLYPGATTNLEQRWRDHQSGQACRTTKLDPPVALVLHEQFETFSEARRREAQVKRWSARKKEALVSGDLASLSDLAVSHDHGGLRGR
;
A
#
# COMPACT_ATOMS: atom_id res chain seq x y z
N MET A 1 -16.17 -7.63 -9.44
CA MET A 1 -14.85 -7.56 -10.03
C MET A 1 -13.79 -7.42 -8.96
N PRO A 2 -12.73 -8.18 -9.03
CA PRO A 2 -11.68 -8.05 -8.02
C PRO A 2 -10.99 -6.70 -8.14
N ALA A 3 -10.36 -6.32 -7.04
CA ALA A 3 -9.61 -5.10 -6.97
C ALA A 3 -8.39 -5.34 -6.10
N TRP A 4 -7.43 -4.46 -6.16
CA TRP A 4 -6.18 -4.62 -5.43
C TRP A 4 -5.81 -3.34 -4.70
N PHE A 5 -5.34 -3.52 -3.47
CA PHE A 5 -4.55 -2.53 -2.78
C PHE A 5 -3.09 -2.85 -3.09
N TYR A 6 -2.28 -1.85 -3.34
CA TYR A 6 -0.86 -2.06 -3.66
C TYR A 6 0.01 -1.01 -3.02
N ILE A 7 1.30 -1.32 -2.88
CA ILE A 7 2.29 -0.35 -2.44
C ILE A 7 3.45 -0.39 -3.42
N LEU A 8 3.86 0.80 -3.87
CA LEU A 8 5.01 0.98 -4.73
C LEU A 8 6.17 1.55 -3.93
N ARG A 9 7.39 1.11 -4.25
CA ARG A 9 8.60 1.77 -3.77
C ARG A 9 9.00 2.78 -4.83
N LEU A 10 9.07 4.05 -4.45
CA LEU A 10 9.45 5.10 -5.39
C LEU A 10 10.97 5.26 -5.39
N LYS A 11 11.48 5.97 -6.39
CA LYS A 11 12.93 6.17 -6.54
C LYS A 11 13.54 6.81 -5.29
N SER A 12 12.82 7.68 -4.63
CA SER A 12 13.27 8.34 -3.40
C SER A 12 13.32 7.39 -2.19
N GLY A 13 12.73 6.19 -2.32
CA GLY A 13 12.58 5.27 -1.21
C GLY A 13 11.23 5.33 -0.53
N THR A 14 10.42 6.31 -0.88
CA THR A 14 9.09 6.48 -0.29
C THR A 14 8.16 5.33 -0.70
N LEU A 15 7.29 4.91 0.20
CA LEU A 15 6.25 3.93 -0.10
C LEU A 15 4.97 4.65 -0.48
N TYR A 16 4.38 4.25 -1.60
CA TYR A 16 3.21 4.88 -2.17
C TYR A 16 2.05 3.89 -2.26
N PRO A 17 1.04 4.00 -1.38
CA PRO A 17 -0.11 3.09 -1.42
C PRO A 17 -1.15 3.55 -2.45
N GLY A 18 -1.85 2.59 -3.04
CA GLY A 18 -2.90 2.88 -4.00
C GLY A 18 -3.89 1.73 -4.11
N ALA A 19 -4.91 1.92 -4.92
CA ALA A 19 -5.90 0.89 -5.17
C ALA A 19 -6.31 0.93 -6.64
N THR A 20 -6.65 -0.24 -7.20
CA THR A 20 -7.00 -0.33 -8.62
C THR A 20 -7.82 -1.58 -8.88
N THR A 21 -8.59 -1.57 -9.96
CA THR A 21 -9.26 -2.77 -10.46
C THR A 21 -8.42 -3.49 -11.53
N ASN A 22 -7.28 -2.91 -11.92
CA ASN A 22 -6.38 -3.53 -12.90
C ASN A 22 -4.95 -3.22 -12.51
N LEU A 23 -4.37 -4.15 -11.74
CA LEU A 23 -3.04 -3.95 -11.15
C LEU A 23 -1.96 -3.78 -12.21
N GLU A 24 -1.99 -4.60 -13.25
CA GLU A 24 -0.98 -4.56 -14.29
C GLU A 24 -1.01 -3.23 -15.06
N GLN A 25 -2.21 -2.79 -15.43
CA GLN A 25 -2.35 -1.52 -16.14
C GLN A 25 -1.92 -0.35 -15.28
N ARG A 26 -2.31 -0.38 -13.99
CA ARG A 26 -1.94 0.70 -13.06
C ARG A 26 -0.43 0.76 -12.87
N TRP A 27 0.23 -0.40 -12.80
CA TRP A 27 1.68 -0.44 -12.71
C TRP A 27 2.32 0.23 -13.92
N ARG A 28 1.85 -0.09 -15.11
CA ARG A 28 2.36 0.53 -16.33
C ARG A 28 2.11 2.04 -16.35
N ASP A 29 0.94 2.46 -15.88
CA ASP A 29 0.61 3.89 -15.83
C ASP A 29 1.55 4.65 -14.91
N HIS A 30 1.87 4.06 -13.76
CA HIS A 30 2.80 4.68 -12.83
C HIS A 30 4.20 4.76 -13.42
N GLN A 31 4.64 3.71 -14.09
CA GLN A 31 5.97 3.68 -14.70
C GLN A 31 6.11 4.72 -15.82
N SER A 32 5.04 4.96 -16.56
CA SER A 32 5.07 5.92 -17.67
C SER A 32 4.81 7.36 -17.21
N GLY A 33 4.49 7.55 -15.94
CA GLY A 33 4.19 8.88 -15.41
C GLY A 33 2.78 9.35 -15.68
N GLN A 34 1.90 8.45 -16.12
CA GLN A 34 0.54 8.81 -16.48
C GLN A 34 -0.48 8.62 -15.37
N ALA A 35 -0.11 7.94 -14.28
CA ALA A 35 -1.07 7.66 -13.23
C ALA A 35 -1.35 8.87 -12.34
N CYS A 36 -0.30 9.58 -11.94
CA CYS A 36 -0.46 10.76 -11.10
C CYS A 36 0.83 11.56 -11.06
N ARG A 37 0.73 12.77 -10.53
CA ARG A 37 1.88 13.68 -10.45
C ARG A 37 2.98 13.12 -9.54
N THR A 38 2.60 12.52 -8.42
CA THR A 38 3.59 12.00 -7.48
C THR A 38 4.54 11.00 -8.13
N THR A 39 3.99 10.02 -8.85
CA THR A 39 4.83 9.00 -9.47
C THR A 39 5.46 9.47 -10.77
N LYS A 40 4.97 10.57 -11.34
CA LYS A 40 5.63 11.18 -12.49
C LYS A 40 6.94 11.84 -12.07
N LEU A 41 6.92 12.52 -10.92
CA LEU A 41 8.09 13.25 -10.43
C LEU A 41 9.05 12.36 -9.64
N ASP A 42 8.52 11.28 -9.06
CA ASP A 42 9.28 10.35 -8.24
C ASP A 42 8.87 8.94 -8.69
N PRO A 43 9.44 8.45 -9.80
CA PRO A 43 8.95 7.22 -10.43
C PRO A 43 9.12 5.97 -9.59
N PRO A 44 8.23 5.00 -9.77
CA PRO A 44 8.32 3.75 -9.00
C PRO A 44 9.46 2.88 -9.52
N VAL A 45 10.15 2.24 -8.60
CA VAL A 45 11.19 1.28 -8.95
C VAL A 45 10.74 -0.16 -8.70
N ALA A 46 9.70 -0.38 -7.89
CA ALA A 46 9.21 -1.72 -7.61
C ALA A 46 7.77 -1.68 -7.10
N LEU A 47 7.01 -2.72 -7.44
CA LEU A 47 5.74 -3.02 -6.81
C LEU A 47 6.07 -3.97 -5.66
N VAL A 48 6.00 -3.48 -4.43
CA VAL A 48 6.53 -4.23 -3.28
C VAL A 48 5.48 -4.97 -2.49
N LEU A 49 4.19 -4.67 -2.72
CA LEU A 49 3.11 -5.38 -2.04
C LEU A 49 1.82 -5.22 -2.82
N HIS A 50 1.01 -6.28 -2.87
CA HIS A 50 -0.37 -6.16 -3.34
C HIS A 50 -1.25 -7.12 -2.55
N GLU A 51 -2.50 -6.70 -2.33
CA GLU A 51 -3.52 -7.50 -1.66
C GLU A 51 -4.78 -7.46 -2.50
N GLN A 52 -5.40 -8.61 -2.72
CA GLN A 52 -6.61 -8.69 -3.53
C GLN A 52 -7.85 -8.59 -2.66
N PHE A 53 -8.84 -7.87 -3.14
CA PHE A 53 -10.14 -7.72 -2.49
C PHE A 53 -11.25 -8.03 -3.50
N GLU A 54 -12.43 -8.34 -3.00
CA GLU A 54 -13.55 -8.65 -3.89
C GLU A 54 -14.11 -7.41 -4.56
N THR A 55 -14.00 -6.25 -3.90
CA THR A 55 -14.53 -5.01 -4.44
C THR A 55 -13.50 -3.90 -4.37
N PHE A 56 -13.66 -2.92 -5.25
CA PHE A 56 -12.81 -1.74 -5.26
C PHE A 56 -13.00 -0.92 -3.98
N SER A 57 -14.20 -0.90 -3.47
CA SER A 57 -14.50 -0.19 -2.22
C SER A 57 -13.65 -0.71 -1.07
N GLU A 58 -13.49 -2.03 -0.98
CA GLU A 58 -12.65 -2.63 0.05
C GLU A 58 -11.19 -2.28 -0.14
N ALA A 59 -10.71 -2.34 -1.38
CA ALA A 59 -9.32 -1.98 -1.69
C ALA A 59 -9.05 -0.52 -1.34
N ARG A 60 -9.99 0.37 -1.65
CA ARG A 60 -9.87 1.79 -1.33
C ARG A 60 -9.86 2.04 0.17
N ARG A 61 -10.63 1.26 0.90
CA ARG A 61 -10.66 1.37 2.35
C ARG A 61 -9.31 1.00 2.95
N ARG A 62 -8.71 -0.06 2.40
CA ARG A 62 -7.37 -0.47 2.83
C ARG A 62 -6.33 0.60 2.50
N GLU A 63 -6.42 1.17 1.31
CA GLU A 63 -5.55 2.26 0.91
C GLU A 63 -5.63 3.42 1.89
N ALA A 64 -6.83 3.84 2.22
CA ALA A 64 -7.04 4.96 3.14
C ALA A 64 -6.46 4.65 4.52
N GLN A 65 -6.60 3.42 4.97
CA GLN A 65 -6.04 2.98 6.24
C GLN A 65 -4.52 3.08 6.25
N VAL A 66 -3.89 2.47 5.25
CA VAL A 66 -2.43 2.39 5.19
C VAL A 66 -1.81 3.75 4.92
N LYS A 67 -2.50 4.59 4.17
CA LYS A 67 -2.00 5.91 3.83
C LYS A 67 -1.76 6.77 5.07
N ARG A 68 -2.48 6.50 6.15
CA ARG A 68 -2.32 7.23 7.41
C ARG A 68 -1.18 6.70 8.27
N TRP A 69 -0.64 5.57 7.93
CA TRP A 69 0.42 4.95 8.74
C TRP A 69 1.73 5.70 8.57
N SER A 70 2.58 5.59 9.59
CA SER A 70 3.95 6.11 9.49
C SER A 70 4.72 5.33 8.43
N ALA A 71 5.81 5.91 7.96
CA ALA A 71 6.70 5.22 7.03
C ALA A 71 7.19 3.91 7.62
N ARG A 72 7.52 3.92 8.90
CA ARG A 72 8.01 2.74 9.60
C ARG A 72 7.00 1.61 9.60
N LYS A 73 5.73 1.93 9.85
CA LYS A 73 4.67 0.92 9.85
C LYS A 73 4.42 0.38 8.46
N LYS A 74 4.49 1.24 7.45
CA LYS A 74 4.36 0.79 6.05
C LYS A 74 5.50 -0.15 5.68
N GLU A 75 6.72 0.16 6.11
CA GLU A 75 7.86 -0.73 5.87
C GLU A 75 7.68 -2.08 6.53
N ALA A 76 7.12 -2.10 7.73
CA ALA A 76 6.85 -3.35 8.43
C ALA A 76 5.84 -4.21 7.67
N LEU A 77 4.82 -3.58 7.11
CA LEU A 77 3.84 -4.29 6.29
C LEU A 77 4.50 -4.90 5.06
N VAL A 78 5.32 -4.12 4.36
CA VAL A 78 5.99 -4.57 3.15
C VAL A 78 6.96 -5.71 3.42
N SER A 79 7.66 -5.67 4.54
CA SER A 79 8.63 -6.71 4.88
C SER A 79 7.99 -7.97 5.45
N GLY A 80 6.70 -7.92 5.79
CA GLY A 80 6.02 -9.05 6.41
C GLY A 80 6.34 -9.20 7.88
N ASP A 81 6.84 -8.15 8.52
CA ASP A 81 7.22 -8.19 9.94
C ASP A 81 5.96 -7.99 10.80
N LEU A 82 5.22 -9.05 11.02
CA LEU A 82 3.97 -8.98 11.72
C LEU A 82 4.12 -8.57 13.18
N ALA A 83 5.21 -8.94 13.81
CA ALA A 83 5.45 -8.56 15.20
C ALA A 83 5.65 -7.05 15.31
N SER A 84 6.49 -6.50 14.45
CA SER A 84 6.74 -5.07 14.44
C SER A 84 5.48 -4.29 14.05
N LEU A 85 4.74 -4.81 13.11
CA LEU A 85 3.48 -4.18 12.68
C LEU A 85 2.48 -4.16 13.81
N SER A 86 2.38 -5.23 14.57
CA SER A 86 1.49 -5.35 15.71
C SER A 86 1.84 -4.31 16.77
N ASP A 87 3.14 -4.17 17.08
CA ASP A 87 3.60 -3.17 18.03
C ASP A 87 3.24 -1.77 17.59
N LEU A 88 3.41 -1.49 16.31
CA LEU A 88 3.12 -0.17 15.79
C LEU A 88 1.62 0.13 15.75
N ALA A 89 0.80 -0.91 15.77
CA ALA A 89 -0.64 -0.76 15.70
C ALA A 89 -1.31 -0.68 17.05
N VAL A 90 -0.61 -1.09 18.09
CA VAL A 90 -1.21 -1.28 19.38
C VAL A 90 -1.86 -0.04 19.94
N SER A 91 -1.36 1.07 19.59
CA SER A 91 -1.89 2.27 20.18
C SER A 91 -3.34 2.48 19.82
N HIS A 92 -3.87 1.71 18.93
CA HIS A 92 -5.17 1.91 18.57
C HIS A 92 -5.83 0.88 17.94
N ASP A 93 -5.56 0.03 17.99
CA ASP A 93 -6.26 -0.81 17.27
C ASP A 93 -6.67 -1.78 17.82
N HIS A 94 -6.76 -1.95 18.16
CA HIS A 94 -6.87 -2.90 18.31
C HIS A 94 -7.36 -3.69 18.02
N GLY A 95 -7.29 -3.70 17.90
CA GLY A 95 -7.53 -4.39 17.56
C GLY A 95 -7.36 -5.44 17.35
N GLY A 96 -7.47 -5.74 17.45
CA GLY A 96 -7.31 -6.72 17.30
C GLY A 96 -6.56 -7.33 16.92
N LEU A 97 -6.23 -7.17 16.74
CA LEU A 97 -5.55 -7.82 16.33
C LEU A 97 -4.95 -8.41 17.03
N ARG A 98 -4.92 -8.28 17.66
CA ARG A 98 -4.40 -8.74 18.13
C ARG A 98 -4.39 -9.68 18.31
N GLY A 99 -4.35 -10.01 18.09
CA GLY A 99 -4.27 -10.67 18.16
C GLY A 99 -3.74 -11.30 18.38
N ARG A 100 -3.58 -11.35 18.73
CA ARG A 100 -3.15 -11.88 18.81
C ARG A 100 -3.47 -12.61 18.99
#